data_16d0559c99ee2ad3c63986469f4172cb
#
_entry.id   16d0559c99ee2ad3c63986469f4172cb
#
_cell.length_a   1.000
_cell.length_b   1.000
_cell.length_c   1.000
_cell.angle_alpha   90.00
_cell.angle_beta   90.00
_cell.angle_gamma   90.00
#
_symmetry.space_group_name_H-M   'P 1'
#
loop_
_entity.id
_entity.type
_entity.pdbx_description
1 polymer ?
#
loop_
_entity_poly.entity_id
_entity_poly.type
_entity_poly.pdbx_seq_one_letter_code
_entity_poly.pdbx_strand_id
1 'polypeptide(L)'
;VKTTASPVRHARMPLRGAWVRILRLVAIVAGVAVVSTACIAAVGAWTFTSTIEANSVDIHPQQGDDQAPPAIGAHEGGFNVLIVAADNDANQSQDLYGERDGATLNDVNMLLHVSQDHKTAVAVSFPRDLIIAHPECEKGDAMSAAPINEAWGRGGLACVATTVADLTGLRVDYAVSMTFDAVIALTDSIGGVPICLTGRVTDDQVVYPDGNGELQHLDLPAGITEVQGGLAAGFLRSRHGVGDGGDLSRISSQQQYLSSLVRKLKSNDTLGDFGKLYSLANVVADPKYFTLSSDLARVDTMISLAQALRTIDLSNITFVQYPGTTNDPDYPGKVVPTQDAADTLFALIKADQPFTLGANSQPIGSTIEPTAPAEPEAPVDPAAPVDPAAPADPATPDAGGPPVLDGVTGSTAQQETCAIPFED
;
A
#
# COMPACT_ATOMS: atom_id res chain seq x y z
N VAL A 1 4.43 -29.23 -97.89
CA VAL A 1 4.99 -29.33 -96.59
C VAL A 1 4.03 -28.72 -95.59
N LYS A 2 3.30 -29.55 -94.81
CA LYS A 2 2.41 -29.11 -93.74
C LYS A 2 3.20 -29.06 -92.45
N THR A 3 3.49 -27.88 -91.93
CA THR A 3 4.06 -27.63 -90.57
C THR A 3 2.92 -27.74 -89.57
N THR A 4 2.94 -28.79 -88.76
CA THR A 4 2.11 -28.94 -87.55
C THR A 4 2.71 -28.20 -86.41
N ALA A 5 2.06 -27.14 -86.00
CA ALA A 5 2.44 -26.41 -84.76
C ALA A 5 2.03 -27.22 -83.50
N SER A 6 2.98 -27.59 -82.70
CA SER A 6 2.73 -28.26 -81.41
C SER A 6 2.08 -27.29 -80.41
N PRO A 7 0.96 -27.71 -79.78
CA PRO A 7 0.34 -26.84 -78.78
C PRO A 7 1.23 -26.68 -77.55
N VAL A 8 1.51 -25.43 -77.20
CA VAL A 8 2.23 -25.09 -75.92
C VAL A 8 1.30 -25.45 -74.76
N ARG A 9 1.68 -26.49 -73.99
CA ARG A 9 0.99 -26.84 -72.74
C ARG A 9 1.43 -25.86 -71.65
N HIS A 10 0.58 -24.93 -71.32
CA HIS A 10 0.75 -24.16 -70.06
C HIS A 10 0.63 -25.14 -68.90
N ALA A 11 1.76 -25.36 -68.23
CA ALA A 11 1.79 -26.15 -67.01
C ALA A 11 0.96 -25.42 -65.91
N ARG A 12 -0.23 -25.91 -65.63
CA ARG A 12 -0.96 -25.48 -64.42
C ARG A 12 -0.24 -25.98 -63.21
N MET A 13 0.42 -25.12 -62.49
CA MET A 13 0.97 -25.47 -61.18
C MET A 13 -0.20 -25.93 -60.28
N PRO A 14 -0.07 -27.08 -59.61
CA PRO A 14 -1.13 -27.58 -58.75
C PRO A 14 -1.33 -26.59 -57.58
N LEU A 15 -2.55 -26.06 -57.47
CA LEU A 15 -2.97 -25.12 -56.43
C LEU A 15 -2.61 -25.60 -55.01
N ARG A 16 -2.55 -26.91 -54.78
CA ARG A 16 -2.13 -27.53 -53.50
C ARG A 16 -0.70 -27.16 -53.08
N GLY A 17 0.23 -26.97 -53.99
CA GLY A 17 1.62 -26.60 -53.69
C GLY A 17 1.75 -25.10 -53.23
N ALA A 18 0.91 -24.21 -53.75
CA ALA A 18 0.91 -22.80 -53.36
C ALA A 18 0.36 -22.62 -51.95
N TRP A 19 -0.74 -23.27 -51.61
CA TRP A 19 -1.31 -23.24 -50.27
C TRP A 19 -0.39 -23.79 -49.19
N VAL A 20 0.33 -24.88 -49.46
CA VAL A 20 1.33 -25.44 -48.52
C VAL A 20 2.48 -24.49 -48.30
N ARG A 21 2.94 -23.77 -49.32
CA ARG A 21 3.99 -22.74 -49.17
C ARG A 21 3.51 -21.53 -48.33
N ILE A 22 2.26 -21.07 -48.61
CA ILE A 22 1.65 -19.98 -47.83
C ILE A 22 1.50 -20.41 -46.37
N LEU A 23 0.95 -21.61 -46.10
CA LEU A 23 0.85 -22.14 -44.72
C LEU A 23 2.20 -22.25 -44.00
N ARG A 24 3.26 -22.69 -44.72
CA ARG A 24 4.62 -22.72 -44.13
C ARG A 24 5.16 -21.34 -43.82
N LEU A 25 4.93 -20.36 -44.72
CA LEU A 25 5.33 -18.97 -44.46
C LEU A 25 4.59 -18.38 -43.27
N VAL A 26 3.27 -18.58 -43.18
CA VAL A 26 2.46 -18.13 -42.03
C VAL A 26 2.95 -18.80 -40.73
N ALA A 27 3.23 -20.12 -40.75
CA ALA A 27 3.74 -20.82 -39.61
C ALA A 27 5.13 -20.31 -39.15
N ILE A 28 6.01 -19.99 -40.11
CA ILE A 28 7.34 -19.40 -39.81
C ILE A 28 7.17 -18.00 -39.22
N VAL A 29 6.35 -17.15 -39.81
CA VAL A 29 6.06 -15.79 -39.30
C VAL A 29 5.46 -15.86 -37.90
N ALA A 30 4.46 -16.73 -37.68
CA ALA A 30 3.88 -16.96 -36.36
C ALA A 30 4.92 -17.48 -35.36
N GLY A 31 5.75 -18.44 -35.76
CA GLY A 31 6.86 -18.95 -34.91
C GLY A 31 7.87 -17.85 -34.54
N VAL A 32 8.28 -17.03 -35.51
CA VAL A 32 9.17 -15.89 -35.25
C VAL A 32 8.49 -14.88 -34.32
N ALA A 33 7.22 -14.56 -34.51
CA ALA A 33 6.47 -13.66 -33.65
C ALA A 33 6.41 -14.18 -32.20
N VAL A 34 6.08 -15.46 -32.02
CA VAL A 34 6.05 -16.09 -30.67
C VAL A 34 7.44 -16.06 -30.00
N VAL A 35 8.49 -16.45 -30.72
CA VAL A 35 9.85 -16.44 -30.20
C VAL A 35 10.30 -15.01 -29.86
N SER A 36 10.03 -14.05 -30.74
CA SER A 36 10.36 -12.63 -30.50
C SER A 36 9.63 -12.09 -29.26
N THR A 37 8.34 -12.37 -29.11
CA THR A 37 7.55 -11.97 -27.94
C THR A 37 8.09 -12.62 -26.67
N ALA A 38 8.42 -13.91 -26.71
CA ALA A 38 9.02 -14.64 -25.58
C ALA A 38 10.39 -14.08 -25.20
N CYS A 39 11.24 -13.73 -26.16
CA CYS A 39 12.55 -13.11 -25.92
C CYS A 39 12.41 -11.70 -25.30
N ILE A 40 11.48 -10.88 -25.83
CA ILE A 40 11.23 -9.55 -25.27
C ILE A 40 10.71 -9.66 -23.84
N ALA A 41 9.78 -10.58 -23.57
CA ALA A 41 9.26 -10.83 -22.23
C ALA A 41 10.36 -11.33 -21.27
N ALA A 42 11.23 -12.24 -21.73
CA ALA A 42 12.36 -12.75 -20.92
C ALA A 42 13.39 -11.66 -20.61
N VAL A 43 13.75 -10.83 -21.59
CA VAL A 43 14.66 -9.69 -21.38
C VAL A 43 14.02 -8.66 -20.44
N GLY A 44 12.74 -8.34 -20.64
CA GLY A 44 12.00 -7.44 -19.76
C GLY A 44 11.95 -7.94 -18.32
N ALA A 45 11.64 -9.21 -18.11
CA ALA A 45 11.64 -9.84 -16.79
C ALA A 45 13.03 -9.83 -16.15
N TRP A 46 14.07 -10.15 -16.94
CA TRP A 46 15.45 -10.17 -16.43
C TRP A 46 15.95 -8.76 -16.06
N THR A 47 15.68 -7.74 -16.88
CA THR A 47 16.06 -6.36 -16.55
C THR A 47 15.30 -5.86 -15.33
N PHE A 48 14.00 -6.18 -15.21
CA PHE A 48 13.18 -5.85 -14.06
C PHE A 48 13.77 -6.44 -12.77
N THR A 49 14.01 -7.76 -12.73
CA THR A 49 14.57 -8.42 -11.55
C THR A 49 15.95 -7.89 -11.18
N SER A 50 16.86 -7.77 -12.16
CA SER A 50 18.22 -7.31 -11.90
C SER A 50 18.28 -5.86 -11.40
N THR A 51 17.37 -5.00 -11.86
CA THR A 51 17.31 -3.60 -11.40
C THR A 51 16.82 -3.51 -9.96
N ILE A 52 15.80 -4.27 -9.60
CA ILE A 52 15.24 -4.28 -8.24
C ILE A 52 16.27 -4.85 -7.25
N GLU A 53 16.85 -6.02 -7.56
CA GLU A 53 17.85 -6.67 -6.70
C GLU A 53 19.09 -5.80 -6.48
N ALA A 54 19.59 -5.13 -7.52
CA ALA A 54 20.77 -4.27 -7.43
C ALA A 54 20.59 -3.03 -6.54
N ASN A 55 19.33 -2.61 -6.30
CA ASN A 55 18.99 -1.43 -5.49
C ASN A 55 18.28 -1.79 -4.18
N SER A 56 18.34 -3.06 -3.77
CA SER A 56 17.76 -3.52 -2.53
C SER A 56 18.68 -3.33 -1.32
N VAL A 57 18.09 -3.28 -0.12
CA VAL A 57 18.79 -3.09 1.16
C VAL A 57 18.53 -4.30 2.05
N ASP A 58 19.60 -4.85 2.64
CA ASP A 58 19.46 -5.85 3.70
C ASP A 58 19.02 -5.18 5.00
N ILE A 59 17.84 -5.58 5.51
CA ILE A 59 17.30 -5.09 6.77
C ILE A 59 17.62 -6.00 7.97
N HIS A 60 18.26 -7.16 7.74
CA HIS A 60 18.65 -8.13 8.76
C HIS A 60 20.15 -8.49 8.69
N PRO A 61 21.07 -7.51 8.67
CA PRO A 61 22.47 -7.76 8.38
C PRO A 61 23.17 -8.69 9.38
N GLN A 62 22.55 -8.98 10.54
CA GLN A 62 23.08 -9.86 11.57
C GLN A 62 22.40 -11.24 11.64
N GLN A 63 21.29 -11.42 10.93
CA GLN A 63 20.60 -12.70 10.81
C GLN A 63 20.90 -13.24 9.41
N GLY A 64 21.64 -14.35 9.33
CA GLY A 64 21.91 -14.98 8.03
C GLY A 64 20.62 -15.26 7.26
N ASP A 65 20.73 -15.27 5.95
CA ASP A 65 19.66 -15.40 4.93
C ASP A 65 19.04 -16.83 4.93
N ASP A 66 18.50 -17.26 6.09
CA ASP A 66 18.01 -18.63 6.29
C ASP A 66 16.53 -18.83 5.90
N GLN A 67 15.83 -17.77 5.48
CA GLN A 67 14.46 -17.93 5.00
C GLN A 67 14.47 -18.25 3.51
N ALA A 68 14.08 -19.50 3.18
CA ALA A 68 13.81 -19.86 1.78
C ALA A 68 12.71 -18.93 1.24
N PRO A 69 12.89 -18.39 0.02
CA PRO A 69 11.87 -17.53 -0.58
C PRO A 69 10.53 -18.29 -0.68
N PRO A 70 9.41 -17.60 -0.48
CA PRO A 70 8.11 -18.22 -0.63
C PRO A 70 7.95 -18.76 -2.06
N ALA A 71 7.41 -19.97 -2.19
CA ALA A 71 7.07 -20.52 -3.49
C ALA A 71 6.00 -19.64 -4.15
N ILE A 72 6.10 -19.43 -5.47
CA ILE A 72 5.09 -18.66 -6.23
C ILE A 72 3.69 -19.23 -5.95
N GLY A 73 2.83 -18.45 -5.32
CA GLY A 73 1.42 -18.78 -5.11
C GLY A 73 0.99 -19.07 -3.67
N ALA A 74 1.91 -19.23 -2.72
CA ALA A 74 1.55 -19.39 -1.31
C ALA A 74 2.65 -18.80 -0.43
N HIS A 75 2.37 -17.64 0.17
CA HIS A 75 3.14 -17.22 1.35
C HIS A 75 2.68 -18.11 2.52
N GLU A 76 3.60 -18.83 3.15
CA GLU A 76 3.27 -19.64 4.32
C GLU A 76 3.40 -18.79 5.58
N GLY A 77 2.31 -18.73 6.36
CA GLY A 77 2.25 -17.99 7.61
C GLY A 77 2.00 -16.49 7.47
N GLY A 78 1.93 -15.80 8.60
CA GLY A 78 1.79 -14.34 8.67
C GLY A 78 3.09 -13.62 8.32
N PHE A 79 2.99 -12.33 7.99
CA PHE A 79 4.16 -11.52 7.67
C PHE A 79 3.92 -10.04 8.02
N ASN A 80 5.02 -9.33 8.20
CA ASN A 80 5.04 -7.91 8.52
C ASN A 80 5.79 -7.13 7.44
N VAL A 81 5.16 -6.09 6.90
CA VAL A 81 5.75 -5.19 5.91
C VAL A 81 5.85 -3.79 6.49
N LEU A 82 7.05 -3.26 6.61
CA LEU A 82 7.26 -1.88 6.98
C LEU A 82 7.25 -0.99 5.75
N ILE A 83 6.40 0.02 5.77
CA ILE A 83 6.26 1.04 4.73
C ILE A 83 6.76 2.37 5.29
N VAL A 84 7.73 2.95 4.62
CA VAL A 84 8.38 4.21 5.02
C VAL A 84 8.27 5.21 3.89
N ALA A 85 7.90 6.46 4.20
CA ALA A 85 8.15 7.55 3.26
C ALA A 85 9.17 8.51 3.86
N ALA A 86 10.27 8.68 3.15
CA ALA A 86 11.34 9.56 3.58
C ALA A 86 11.18 10.93 2.91
N ASP A 87 11.30 11.99 3.71
CA ASP A 87 11.43 13.36 3.21
C ASP A 87 12.91 13.70 3.03
N ASN A 88 13.23 14.53 2.04
CA ASN A 88 14.59 14.93 1.74
C ASN A 88 15.54 13.80 1.30
N ASP A 89 14.97 12.74 0.69
CA ASP A 89 15.77 11.67 0.10
C ASP A 89 16.55 12.17 -1.10
N ALA A 90 17.78 11.66 -1.29
CA ALA A 90 18.66 12.07 -2.39
C ALA A 90 18.07 11.79 -3.78
N ASN A 91 17.12 10.85 -3.88
CA ASN A 91 16.43 10.51 -5.13
C ASN A 91 15.19 11.37 -5.40
N GLN A 92 14.77 12.18 -4.42
CA GLN A 92 13.60 13.05 -4.55
C GLN A 92 13.91 14.24 -5.47
N SER A 93 12.93 14.63 -6.29
CA SER A 93 13.07 15.79 -7.20
C SER A 93 13.25 17.10 -6.42
N GLN A 94 14.46 17.68 -6.46
CA GLN A 94 14.75 18.97 -5.85
C GLN A 94 14.00 20.11 -6.55
N ASP A 95 13.78 19.99 -7.86
CA ASP A 95 13.03 20.97 -8.65
C ASP A 95 11.59 21.18 -8.17
N LEU A 96 10.97 20.14 -7.58
CA LEU A 96 9.58 20.17 -7.09
C LEU A 96 9.46 20.59 -5.62
N TYR A 97 10.48 20.30 -4.82
CA TYR A 97 10.40 20.47 -3.36
C TYR A 97 11.43 21.49 -2.82
N GLY A 98 12.27 22.02 -3.71
CA GLY A 98 13.37 22.93 -3.36
C GLY A 98 14.57 22.21 -2.73
N GLU A 99 15.71 22.92 -2.69
CA GLU A 99 16.85 22.47 -1.88
C GLU A 99 16.46 22.57 -0.40
N ARG A 100 16.46 21.45 0.28
CA ARG A 100 16.23 21.40 1.73
C ARG A 100 17.53 21.10 2.42
N ASP A 101 18.05 22.11 3.12
CA ASP A 101 19.16 21.93 4.06
C ASP A 101 18.62 21.15 5.26
N GLY A 102 19.06 19.90 5.47
CA GLY A 102 18.65 19.14 6.64
C GLY A 102 18.89 17.65 6.52
N ALA A 103 18.61 16.95 7.61
CA ALA A 103 18.67 15.48 7.65
C ALA A 103 17.50 14.90 6.86
N THR A 104 17.72 13.77 6.19
CA THR A 104 16.64 12.93 5.66
C THR A 104 15.90 12.30 6.84
N LEU A 105 14.58 12.52 6.89
CA LEU A 105 13.71 12.05 7.96
C LEU A 105 12.65 11.11 7.39
N ASN A 106 12.26 10.10 8.17
CA ASN A 106 11.15 9.22 7.81
C ASN A 106 9.82 9.80 8.33
N ASP A 107 9.14 10.55 7.47
CA ASP A 107 7.92 11.28 7.81
C ASP A 107 6.68 10.39 7.89
N VAL A 108 6.67 9.25 7.21
CA VAL A 108 5.62 8.24 7.28
C VAL A 108 6.25 6.92 7.68
N ASN A 109 5.69 6.30 8.71
CA ASN A 109 6.08 4.98 9.18
C ASN A 109 4.81 4.17 9.41
N MET A 110 4.67 3.05 8.72
CA MET A 110 3.52 2.17 8.84
C MET A 110 3.97 0.71 8.82
N LEU A 111 3.52 -0.06 9.80
CA LEU A 111 3.71 -1.51 9.84
C LEU A 111 2.41 -2.20 9.44
N LEU A 112 2.42 -2.90 8.32
CA LEU A 112 1.34 -3.77 7.89
C LEU A 112 1.63 -5.18 8.40
N HIS A 113 0.77 -5.68 9.26
CA HIS A 113 0.74 -7.07 9.70
C HIS A 113 -0.36 -7.82 8.94
N VAL A 114 -0.04 -9.00 8.43
CA VAL A 114 -0.99 -9.95 7.82
C VAL A 114 -0.99 -11.22 8.65
N SER A 115 -2.18 -11.67 9.07
CA SER A 115 -2.36 -12.86 9.91
C SER A 115 -1.91 -14.14 9.21
N GLN A 116 -1.57 -15.18 9.99
CA GLN A 116 -1.10 -16.48 9.49
C GLN A 116 -2.09 -17.15 8.55
N ASP A 117 -3.39 -16.94 8.73
CA ASP A 117 -4.44 -17.50 7.89
C ASP A 117 -4.84 -16.61 6.70
N HIS A 118 -4.16 -15.46 6.53
CA HIS A 118 -4.41 -14.44 5.51
C HIS A 118 -5.85 -13.93 5.45
N LYS A 119 -6.56 -13.90 6.59
CA LYS A 119 -7.93 -13.41 6.65
C LYS A 119 -8.04 -11.98 7.18
N THR A 120 -7.06 -11.54 7.95
CA THR A 120 -7.03 -10.21 8.56
C THR A 120 -5.72 -9.51 8.27
N ALA A 121 -5.77 -8.19 8.22
CA ALA A 121 -4.59 -7.34 8.16
C ALA A 121 -4.77 -6.11 9.06
N VAL A 122 -3.69 -5.71 9.74
CA VAL A 122 -3.66 -4.52 10.57
C VAL A 122 -2.51 -3.64 10.12
N ALA A 123 -2.82 -2.39 9.74
CA ALA A 123 -1.83 -1.38 9.39
C ALA A 123 -1.70 -0.38 10.53
N VAL A 124 -0.56 -0.40 11.23
CA VAL A 124 -0.26 0.51 12.34
C VAL A 124 0.58 1.67 11.84
N SER A 125 0.05 2.89 11.91
CA SER A 125 0.78 4.13 11.58
C SER A 125 1.45 4.69 12.82
N PHE A 126 2.75 4.97 12.74
CA PHE A 126 3.53 5.58 13.82
C PHE A 126 3.67 7.08 13.56
N PRO A 127 3.24 7.95 14.51
CA PRO A 127 3.50 9.38 14.40
C PRO A 127 4.99 9.65 14.23
N ARG A 128 5.39 10.52 13.30
CA ARG A 128 6.80 10.81 13.03
C ARG A 128 7.53 11.39 14.24
N ASP A 129 6.78 12.12 15.07
CA ASP A 129 7.27 12.77 16.28
C ASP A 129 7.10 11.89 17.55
N LEU A 130 6.86 10.57 17.37
CA LEU A 130 6.74 9.61 18.45
C LEU A 130 8.09 9.44 19.18
N ILE A 131 8.14 9.77 20.46
CA ILE A 131 9.34 9.68 21.29
C ILE A 131 9.53 8.25 21.78
N ILE A 132 10.57 7.59 21.30
CA ILE A 132 10.89 6.19 21.60
C ILE A 132 12.40 6.00 21.79
N ALA A 133 12.77 4.85 22.34
CA ALA A 133 14.16 4.40 22.32
C ALA A 133 14.58 4.00 20.91
N HIS A 134 15.81 4.31 20.55
CA HIS A 134 16.41 3.88 19.29
C HIS A 134 17.53 2.90 19.54
N PRO A 135 17.65 1.80 18.80
CA PRO A 135 18.79 0.90 18.86
C PRO A 135 20.06 1.54 18.36
N GLU A 136 21.18 0.88 18.58
CA GLU A 136 22.42 1.17 17.87
C GLU A 136 22.22 0.86 16.38
N CYS A 137 22.59 1.82 15.53
CA CYS A 137 22.50 1.73 14.08
C CYS A 137 23.85 2.05 13.45
N GLU A 138 24.00 1.87 12.15
CA GLU A 138 25.27 2.06 11.43
C GLU A 138 25.96 3.40 11.72
N LYS A 139 25.16 4.48 11.88
CA LYS A 139 25.66 5.86 12.04
C LYS A 139 25.34 6.48 13.38
N GLY A 140 25.09 5.69 14.44
CA GLY A 140 24.80 6.27 15.75
C GLY A 140 24.55 5.24 16.85
N ASP A 141 24.97 5.61 18.06
CA ASP A 141 24.78 4.82 19.28
C ASP A 141 23.29 4.73 19.66
N ALA A 142 22.94 3.76 20.51
CA ALA A 142 21.59 3.66 21.06
C ALA A 142 21.17 4.92 21.81
N MET A 143 19.92 5.33 21.67
CA MET A 143 19.33 6.47 22.38
C MET A 143 18.13 6.02 23.21
N SER A 144 17.99 6.59 24.40
CA SER A 144 16.89 6.25 25.30
C SER A 144 15.56 6.89 24.88
N ALA A 145 15.59 8.04 24.22
CA ALA A 145 14.41 8.78 23.79
C ALA A 145 14.76 9.74 22.64
N ALA A 146 14.13 9.55 21.49
CA ALA A 146 14.19 10.46 20.35
C ALA A 146 12.96 10.26 19.46
N PRO A 147 12.61 11.23 18.60
CA PRO A 147 11.55 11.05 17.62
C PRO A 147 11.87 9.91 16.64
N ILE A 148 10.87 9.06 16.31
CA ILE A 148 11.06 7.93 15.41
C ILE A 148 11.58 8.34 14.02
N ASN A 149 11.26 9.57 13.55
CA ASN A 149 11.69 10.06 12.25
C ASN A 149 13.21 10.30 12.13
N GLU A 150 13.95 10.29 13.21
CA GLU A 150 15.41 10.39 13.19
C GLU A 150 16.09 9.06 12.81
N ALA A 151 15.36 7.94 12.86
CA ALA A 151 15.92 6.61 12.57
C ALA A 151 16.50 6.50 11.16
N TRP A 152 15.89 7.17 10.18
CA TRP A 152 16.39 7.15 8.80
C TRP A 152 17.81 7.71 8.69
N GLY A 153 18.07 8.86 9.26
CA GLY A 153 19.40 9.49 9.24
C GLY A 153 20.51 8.66 9.88
N ARG A 154 20.16 7.69 10.72
CA ARG A 154 21.07 6.85 11.52
C ARG A 154 21.47 5.55 10.82
N GLY A 155 20.78 5.14 9.76
CA GLY A 155 21.10 3.90 9.05
C GLY A 155 20.08 3.52 7.98
N GLY A 156 19.31 4.51 7.50
CA GLY A 156 18.33 4.31 6.43
C GLY A 156 17.24 3.31 6.81
N LEU A 157 16.72 2.59 5.81
CA LEU A 157 15.61 1.66 5.96
C LEU A 157 15.89 0.55 7.00
N ALA A 158 17.12 0.06 7.08
CA ALA A 158 17.50 -0.99 8.04
C ALA A 158 17.37 -0.51 9.49
N CYS A 159 17.81 0.73 9.78
CA CYS A 159 17.68 1.29 11.12
C CYS A 159 16.21 1.55 11.49
N VAL A 160 15.38 2.04 10.56
CA VAL A 160 13.93 2.20 10.80
C VAL A 160 13.28 0.84 11.09
N ALA A 161 13.63 -0.20 10.32
CA ALA A 161 13.10 -1.56 10.51
C ALA A 161 13.46 -2.12 11.89
N THR A 162 14.71 -1.99 12.30
CA THR A 162 15.16 -2.42 13.64
C THR A 162 14.47 -1.63 14.75
N THR A 163 14.34 -0.30 14.59
CA THR A 163 13.67 0.57 15.57
C THR A 163 12.19 0.17 15.73
N VAL A 164 11.49 -0.10 14.64
CA VAL A 164 10.07 -0.54 14.69
C VAL A 164 9.96 -1.96 15.26
N ALA A 165 10.88 -2.86 14.93
CA ALA A 165 10.90 -4.21 15.49
C ALA A 165 11.10 -4.19 17.02
N ASP A 166 12.03 -3.37 17.52
CA ASP A 166 12.28 -3.22 18.96
C ASP A 166 11.09 -2.59 19.69
N LEU A 167 10.47 -1.57 19.08
CA LEU A 167 9.31 -0.88 19.65
C LEU A 167 8.08 -1.81 19.77
N THR A 168 7.83 -2.62 18.74
CA THR A 168 6.62 -3.45 18.65
C THR A 168 6.83 -4.86 19.16
N GLY A 169 8.10 -5.31 19.20
CA GLY A 169 8.48 -6.68 19.42
C GLY A 169 7.95 -7.64 18.34
N LEU A 170 7.61 -7.12 17.15
CA LEU A 170 7.30 -7.88 15.94
C LEU A 170 8.53 -7.89 15.04
N ARG A 171 8.79 -9.02 14.39
CA ARG A 171 9.80 -9.06 13.33
C ARG A 171 9.30 -8.26 12.13
N VAL A 172 10.14 -7.43 11.55
CA VAL A 172 9.86 -6.80 10.26
C VAL A 172 10.41 -7.74 9.17
N ASP A 173 9.53 -8.45 8.46
CA ASP A 173 9.95 -9.44 7.45
C ASP A 173 10.35 -8.76 6.16
N TYR A 174 9.62 -7.73 5.77
CA TYR A 174 9.81 -6.97 4.55
C TYR A 174 9.76 -5.47 4.84
N ALA A 175 10.50 -4.70 4.06
CA ALA A 175 10.45 -3.24 4.17
C ALA A 175 10.52 -2.58 2.80
N VAL A 176 9.82 -1.47 2.68
CA VAL A 176 9.85 -0.61 1.51
C VAL A 176 9.94 0.85 1.94
N SER A 177 10.84 1.60 1.35
CA SER A 177 10.78 3.05 1.43
C SER A 177 10.39 3.65 0.09
N MET A 178 9.71 4.79 0.14
CA MET A 178 9.27 5.53 -1.01
C MET A 178 9.57 7.02 -0.86
N THR A 179 9.79 7.70 -1.99
CA THR A 179 9.86 9.16 -2.07
C THR A 179 8.46 9.75 -2.30
N PHE A 180 8.29 11.07 -2.13
CA PHE A 180 7.04 11.72 -2.53
C PHE A 180 6.79 11.66 -4.04
N ASP A 181 7.86 11.64 -4.86
CA ASP A 181 7.73 11.41 -6.31
C ASP A 181 7.11 10.05 -6.63
N ALA A 182 7.29 9.05 -5.77
CA ALA A 182 6.63 7.75 -5.92
C ALA A 182 5.11 7.85 -5.84
N VAL A 183 4.58 8.71 -4.96
CA VAL A 183 3.13 8.94 -4.85
C VAL A 183 2.59 9.51 -6.15
N ILE A 184 3.31 10.47 -6.76
CA ILE A 184 2.95 11.05 -8.06
C ILE A 184 2.89 9.95 -9.11
N ALA A 185 3.97 9.18 -9.26
CA ALA A 185 4.06 8.13 -10.28
C ALA A 185 3.04 6.99 -10.06
N LEU A 186 2.80 6.59 -8.79
CA LEU A 186 1.80 5.56 -8.45
C LEU A 186 0.39 6.00 -8.82
N THR A 187 0.01 7.21 -8.40
CA THR A 187 -1.35 7.72 -8.67
C THR A 187 -1.59 7.95 -10.15
N ASP A 188 -0.58 8.40 -10.90
CA ASP A 188 -0.65 8.52 -12.35
C ASP A 188 -0.84 7.17 -13.04
N SER A 189 -0.20 6.12 -12.52
CA SER A 189 -0.30 4.77 -13.09
C SER A 189 -1.68 4.13 -12.94
N ILE A 190 -2.44 4.49 -11.90
CA ILE A 190 -3.77 3.91 -11.59
C ILE A 190 -4.94 4.84 -11.94
N GLY A 191 -4.65 6.08 -12.35
CA GLY A 191 -5.65 7.07 -12.74
C GLY A 191 -6.32 7.78 -11.56
N GLY A 192 -5.57 8.04 -10.48
CA GLY A 192 -6.02 8.79 -9.30
C GLY A 192 -6.67 7.93 -8.21
N VAL A 193 -6.86 8.55 -7.04
CA VAL A 193 -7.49 7.95 -5.85
C VAL A 193 -8.62 8.87 -5.38
N PRO A 194 -9.86 8.38 -5.24
CA PRO A 194 -10.96 9.19 -4.74
C PRO A 194 -10.81 9.40 -3.22
N ILE A 195 -10.88 10.65 -2.78
CA ILE A 195 -10.92 11.04 -1.38
C ILE A 195 -12.20 11.78 -1.06
N CYS A 196 -12.69 11.66 0.17
CA CYS A 196 -13.86 12.35 0.67
C CYS A 196 -13.46 13.51 1.58
N LEU A 197 -14.07 14.70 1.37
CA LEU A 197 -13.83 15.91 2.15
C LEU A 197 -15.17 16.48 2.63
N THR A 198 -15.31 16.73 3.94
CA THR A 198 -16.55 17.32 4.50
C THR A 198 -16.73 18.79 4.14
N GLY A 199 -15.64 19.47 3.78
CA GLY A 199 -15.58 20.86 3.36
C GLY A 199 -14.40 21.13 2.46
N ARG A 200 -14.21 22.38 2.02
CA ARG A 200 -13.06 22.77 1.20
C ARG A 200 -11.76 22.71 2.03
N VAL A 201 -10.76 22.02 1.53
CA VAL A 201 -9.43 21.91 2.15
C VAL A 201 -8.45 22.79 1.39
N THR A 202 -7.85 23.75 2.08
CA THR A 202 -6.78 24.63 1.53
C THR A 202 -5.56 24.56 2.42
N ASP A 203 -4.37 24.60 1.81
CA ASP A 203 -3.10 24.69 2.55
C ASP A 203 -2.08 25.49 1.72
N ASP A 204 -1.88 26.75 2.09
CA ASP A 204 -0.96 27.65 1.38
C ASP A 204 0.52 27.30 1.61
N GLN A 205 0.82 26.44 2.59
CA GLN A 205 2.18 25.97 2.86
C GLN A 205 2.56 24.76 2.00
N VAL A 206 1.57 24.12 1.40
CA VAL A 206 1.77 22.96 0.52
C VAL A 206 1.73 23.41 -0.93
N VAL A 207 2.87 23.23 -1.59
CA VAL A 207 3.02 23.49 -3.02
C VAL A 207 3.24 22.16 -3.75
N TYR A 208 2.58 21.97 -4.88
CA TYR A 208 2.72 20.77 -5.72
C TYR A 208 2.73 21.14 -7.20
N PRO A 209 3.37 20.36 -8.08
CA PRO A 209 3.31 20.56 -9.51
C PRO A 209 1.96 20.08 -10.07
N ASP A 210 1.34 20.87 -10.91
CA ASP A 210 0.20 20.44 -11.73
C ASP A 210 0.64 19.57 -12.92
N GLY A 211 -0.32 19.12 -13.75
CA GLY A 211 -0.03 18.31 -14.93
C GLY A 211 0.83 18.99 -16.00
N ASN A 212 1.06 20.31 -15.91
CA ASN A 212 1.92 21.10 -16.79
C ASN A 212 3.28 21.41 -16.14
N GLY A 213 3.45 21.04 -14.87
CA GLY A 213 4.65 21.36 -14.09
C GLY A 213 4.60 22.75 -13.44
N GLU A 214 3.47 23.45 -13.47
CA GLU A 214 3.28 24.70 -12.76
C GLU A 214 2.99 24.44 -11.28
N LEU A 215 3.60 25.24 -10.39
CA LEU A 215 3.41 25.08 -8.95
C LEU A 215 2.08 25.69 -8.51
N GLN A 216 1.26 24.88 -7.83
CA GLN A 216 -0.03 25.23 -7.28
C GLN A 216 -0.04 25.04 -5.76
N HIS A 217 -0.83 25.84 -5.05
CA HIS A 217 -1.16 25.60 -3.65
C HIS A 217 -2.30 24.59 -3.52
N LEU A 218 -2.32 23.86 -2.41
CA LEU A 218 -3.37 22.87 -2.19
C LEU A 218 -4.73 23.55 -2.03
N ASP A 219 -5.67 23.18 -2.90
CA ASP A 219 -7.04 23.65 -2.89
C ASP A 219 -7.96 22.55 -3.43
N LEU A 220 -8.71 21.92 -2.52
CA LEU A 220 -9.59 20.80 -2.80
C LEU A 220 -11.03 21.15 -2.44
N PRO A 221 -12.01 20.97 -3.34
CA PRO A 221 -13.42 21.23 -3.05
C PRO A 221 -14.00 20.19 -2.08
N ALA A 222 -15.08 20.57 -1.40
CA ALA A 222 -15.89 19.63 -0.60
C ALA A 222 -16.46 18.51 -1.46
N GLY A 223 -16.66 17.34 -0.86
CA GLY A 223 -17.20 16.14 -1.50
C GLY A 223 -16.13 15.15 -1.93
N ILE A 224 -16.47 14.28 -2.87
CA ILE A 224 -15.54 13.28 -3.40
C ILE A 224 -14.70 13.94 -4.49
N THR A 225 -13.38 13.94 -4.29
CA THR A 225 -12.40 14.48 -5.25
C THR A 225 -11.39 13.39 -5.61
N GLU A 226 -11.13 13.19 -6.89
CA GLU A 226 -10.06 12.29 -7.34
C GLU A 226 -8.72 13.03 -7.29
N VAL A 227 -7.80 12.56 -6.45
CA VAL A 227 -6.45 13.12 -6.35
C VAL A 227 -5.46 12.26 -7.12
N GLN A 228 -4.66 12.90 -7.97
CA GLN A 228 -3.70 12.27 -8.86
C GLN A 228 -2.43 13.12 -8.95
N GLY A 229 -1.29 12.49 -9.20
CA GLY A 229 -0.04 13.20 -9.43
C GLY A 229 0.37 14.09 -8.26
N GLY A 230 0.80 15.30 -8.58
CA GLY A 230 1.21 16.28 -7.59
C GLY A 230 0.15 16.64 -6.55
N LEU A 231 -1.14 16.65 -6.97
CA LEU A 231 -2.27 16.92 -6.06
C LEU A 231 -2.38 15.85 -4.96
N ALA A 232 -2.18 14.56 -5.30
CA ALA A 232 -2.16 13.48 -4.32
C ALA A 232 -1.01 13.64 -3.33
N ALA A 233 0.20 13.94 -3.82
CA ALA A 233 1.36 14.19 -2.97
C ALA A 233 1.14 15.44 -2.08
N GLY A 234 0.50 16.48 -2.61
CA GLY A 234 0.12 17.68 -1.86
C GLY A 234 -0.84 17.36 -0.72
N PHE A 235 -1.91 16.62 -0.99
CA PHE A 235 -2.88 16.21 0.02
C PHE A 235 -2.24 15.40 1.17
N LEU A 236 -1.37 14.42 0.84
CA LEU A 236 -0.70 13.59 1.84
C LEU A 236 0.34 14.35 2.69
N ARG A 237 0.81 15.49 2.21
CA ARG A 237 1.76 16.36 2.92
C ARG A 237 1.08 17.45 3.74
N SER A 238 -0.19 17.75 3.45
CA SER A 238 -0.93 18.81 4.14
C SER A 238 -1.05 18.52 5.63
N ARG A 239 -0.76 19.53 6.43
CA ARG A 239 -0.98 19.54 7.88
C ARG A 239 -2.01 20.59 8.24
N HIS A 240 -1.84 21.81 7.67
CA HIS A 240 -2.67 22.95 8.01
C HIS A 240 -3.99 23.00 7.23
N GLY A 241 -4.23 22.06 6.35
CA GLY A 241 -5.50 21.96 5.62
C GLY A 241 -6.53 21.05 6.28
N VAL A 242 -6.14 20.22 7.27
CA VAL A 242 -7.02 19.15 7.81
C VAL A 242 -7.02 19.11 9.34
N GLY A 243 -8.17 18.82 9.92
CA GLY A 243 -8.39 18.56 11.34
C GLY A 243 -7.93 19.69 12.25
N ASP A 244 -7.05 19.41 13.19
CA ASP A 244 -6.46 20.37 14.12
C ASP A 244 -5.12 20.99 13.67
N GLY A 245 -4.70 20.68 12.43
CA GLY A 245 -3.41 21.10 11.89
C GLY A 245 -2.22 20.30 12.44
N GLY A 246 -2.45 19.31 13.26
CA GLY A 246 -1.43 18.48 13.91
C GLY A 246 -0.99 17.27 13.09
N ASP A 247 0.03 16.58 13.60
CA ASP A 247 0.54 15.35 12.97
C ASP A 247 -0.47 14.20 12.98
N LEU A 248 -1.29 14.10 14.04
CA LEU A 248 -2.33 13.07 14.14
C LEU A 248 -3.43 13.24 13.10
N SER A 249 -3.81 14.48 12.78
CA SER A 249 -4.77 14.78 11.69
C SER A 249 -4.21 14.42 10.32
N ARG A 250 -2.92 14.66 10.09
CA ARG A 250 -2.22 14.24 8.87
C ARG A 250 -2.23 12.71 8.72
N ILE A 251 -1.96 11.97 9.81
CA ILE A 251 -2.03 10.50 9.80
C ILE A 251 -3.44 10.04 9.41
N SER A 252 -4.48 10.70 9.90
CA SER A 252 -5.88 10.37 9.55
C SER A 252 -6.15 10.56 8.06
N SER A 253 -5.67 11.67 7.46
CA SER A 253 -5.77 11.89 6.00
C SER A 253 -5.00 10.85 5.20
N GLN A 254 -3.81 10.44 5.68
CA GLN A 254 -3.03 9.37 5.07
C GLN A 254 -3.74 8.01 5.16
N GLN A 255 -4.37 7.68 6.30
CA GLN A 255 -5.15 6.46 6.46
C GLN A 255 -6.39 6.46 5.57
N GLN A 256 -7.10 7.58 5.46
CA GLN A 256 -8.21 7.76 4.53
C GLN A 256 -7.77 7.50 3.08
N TYR A 257 -6.68 8.15 2.67
CA TYR A 257 -6.11 7.96 1.34
C TYR A 257 -5.73 6.49 1.09
N LEU A 258 -5.04 5.84 2.04
CA LEU A 258 -4.64 4.44 1.91
C LEU A 258 -5.85 3.49 1.87
N SER A 259 -6.89 3.74 2.66
CA SER A 259 -8.15 2.98 2.57
C SER A 259 -8.77 3.10 1.17
N SER A 260 -8.81 4.30 0.61
CA SER A 260 -9.31 4.56 -0.73
C SER A 260 -8.40 3.94 -1.81
N LEU A 261 -7.08 4.02 -1.64
CA LEU A 261 -6.10 3.38 -2.52
C LEU A 261 -6.29 1.85 -2.53
N VAL A 262 -6.44 1.22 -1.37
CA VAL A 262 -6.69 -0.23 -1.28
C VAL A 262 -8.00 -0.60 -1.99
N ARG A 263 -9.08 0.16 -1.80
CA ARG A 263 -10.35 -0.04 -2.54
C ARG A 263 -10.14 0.10 -4.05
N LYS A 264 -9.43 1.14 -4.49
CA LYS A 264 -9.12 1.38 -5.92
C LYS A 264 -8.28 0.23 -6.51
N LEU A 265 -7.23 -0.20 -5.82
CA LEU A 265 -6.37 -1.31 -6.26
C LEU A 265 -7.12 -2.65 -6.34
N LYS A 266 -8.03 -2.92 -5.39
CA LYS A 266 -8.87 -4.13 -5.40
C LYS A 266 -10.05 -4.05 -6.37
N SER A 267 -10.31 -2.91 -6.98
CA SER A 267 -11.39 -2.75 -7.96
C SER A 267 -11.08 -3.46 -9.27
N ASN A 268 -12.13 -3.85 -9.99
CA ASN A 268 -12.00 -4.45 -11.33
C ASN A 268 -11.37 -3.48 -12.34
N ASP A 269 -11.49 -2.16 -12.13
CA ASP A 269 -10.90 -1.13 -12.98
C ASP A 269 -9.37 -1.12 -12.96
N THR A 270 -8.77 -1.59 -11.86
CA THR A 270 -7.31 -1.71 -11.75
C THR A 270 -6.85 -3.13 -12.02
N LEU A 271 -7.45 -4.13 -11.37
CA LEU A 271 -7.05 -5.53 -11.52
C LEU A 271 -7.39 -6.12 -12.90
N GLY A 272 -8.39 -5.56 -13.59
CA GLY A 272 -8.77 -5.96 -14.96
C GLY A 272 -7.97 -5.27 -16.05
N ASP A 273 -7.19 -4.22 -15.74
CA ASP A 273 -6.44 -3.43 -16.72
C ASP A 273 -4.96 -3.81 -16.71
N PHE A 274 -4.54 -4.59 -17.70
CA PHE A 274 -3.13 -5.00 -17.85
C PHE A 274 -2.18 -3.81 -18.01
N GLY A 275 -2.63 -2.72 -18.67
CA GLY A 275 -1.82 -1.51 -18.86
C GLY A 275 -1.51 -0.83 -17.53
N LYS A 276 -2.50 -0.68 -16.65
CA LYS A 276 -2.33 -0.13 -15.30
C LYS A 276 -1.42 -1.01 -14.45
N LEU A 277 -1.63 -2.34 -14.45
CA LEU A 277 -0.78 -3.27 -13.71
C LEU A 277 0.68 -3.24 -14.18
N TYR A 278 0.90 -3.17 -15.49
CA TYR A 278 2.25 -3.06 -16.05
C TYR A 278 2.92 -1.73 -15.69
N SER A 279 2.16 -0.61 -15.77
CA SER A 279 2.65 0.70 -15.37
C SER A 279 3.01 0.74 -13.88
N LEU A 280 2.13 0.21 -13.01
CA LEU A 280 2.36 0.10 -11.58
C LEU A 280 3.63 -0.70 -11.26
N ALA A 281 3.80 -1.85 -11.92
CA ALA A 281 5.00 -2.68 -11.76
C ALA A 281 6.29 -1.93 -12.12
N ASN A 282 6.28 -1.18 -13.23
CA ASN A 282 7.44 -0.37 -13.62
C ASN A 282 7.76 0.74 -12.62
N VAL A 283 6.74 1.39 -12.06
CA VAL A 283 6.94 2.43 -11.03
C VAL A 283 7.57 1.83 -9.77
N VAL A 284 7.08 0.66 -9.32
CA VAL A 284 7.63 -0.02 -8.13
C VAL A 284 9.07 -0.51 -8.37
N ALA A 285 9.42 -0.86 -9.61
CA ALA A 285 10.77 -1.31 -9.96
C ALA A 285 11.78 -0.17 -10.11
N ASP A 286 11.33 1.08 -10.21
CA ASP A 286 12.24 2.21 -10.42
C ASP A 286 12.89 2.65 -9.11
N PRO A 287 14.24 2.51 -8.98
CA PRO A 287 14.98 2.88 -7.77
C PRO A 287 14.92 4.37 -7.44
N LYS A 288 14.48 5.22 -8.37
CA LYS A 288 14.20 6.63 -8.11
C LYS A 288 13.06 6.79 -7.12
N TYR A 289 12.08 5.90 -7.18
CA TYR A 289 10.85 5.99 -6.40
C TYR A 289 10.86 5.12 -5.15
N PHE A 290 11.45 3.91 -5.26
CA PHE A 290 11.38 2.90 -4.22
C PHE A 290 12.75 2.32 -3.88
N THR A 291 12.95 2.08 -2.58
CA THR A 291 14.00 1.19 -2.07
C THR A 291 13.33 0.04 -1.34
N LEU A 292 13.62 -1.18 -1.74
CA LEU A 292 13.03 -2.40 -1.20
C LEU A 292 14.03 -3.13 -0.32
N SER A 293 13.57 -3.86 0.71
CA SER A 293 14.41 -4.85 1.36
C SER A 293 14.78 -5.99 0.40
N SER A 294 15.93 -6.61 0.60
CA SER A 294 16.44 -7.66 -0.30
C SER A 294 15.46 -8.81 -0.47
N ASP A 295 14.74 -9.18 0.60
CA ASP A 295 13.73 -10.22 0.56
C ASP A 295 12.47 -9.80 -0.20
N LEU A 296 12.08 -8.50 -0.11
CA LEU A 296 10.96 -7.95 -0.87
C LEU A 296 11.31 -7.71 -2.34
N ALA A 297 12.58 -7.46 -2.64
CA ALA A 297 13.09 -7.19 -3.99
C ALA A 297 13.03 -8.39 -4.96
N ARG A 298 12.39 -9.47 -4.55
CA ARG A 298 12.20 -10.70 -5.32
C ARG A 298 10.79 -10.74 -5.91
N VAL A 299 10.70 -11.03 -7.20
CA VAL A 299 9.41 -11.06 -7.91
C VAL A 299 8.45 -12.12 -7.37
N ASP A 300 8.98 -13.30 -7.00
CA ASP A 300 8.20 -14.38 -6.37
C ASP A 300 7.62 -13.95 -5.03
N THR A 301 8.40 -13.28 -4.19
CA THR A 301 7.94 -12.70 -2.92
C THR A 301 6.84 -11.67 -3.16
N MET A 302 7.05 -10.68 -4.04
CA MET A 302 6.05 -9.65 -4.34
C MET A 302 4.73 -10.25 -4.83
N ILE A 303 4.77 -11.24 -5.72
CA ILE A 303 3.58 -11.94 -6.20
C ILE A 303 2.86 -12.67 -5.07
N SER A 304 3.60 -13.37 -4.20
CA SER A 304 3.04 -14.14 -3.08
C SER A 304 2.36 -13.23 -2.06
N LEU A 305 2.99 -12.09 -1.70
CA LEU A 305 2.40 -11.10 -0.81
C LEU A 305 1.16 -10.44 -1.42
N ALA A 306 1.21 -10.08 -2.72
CA ALA A 306 0.07 -9.52 -3.43
C ALA A 306 -1.12 -10.48 -3.47
N GLN A 307 -0.88 -11.79 -3.64
CA GLN A 307 -1.91 -12.82 -3.59
C GLN A 307 -2.52 -12.96 -2.19
N ALA A 308 -1.70 -12.95 -1.14
CA ALA A 308 -2.19 -12.98 0.23
C ALA A 308 -3.09 -11.77 0.53
N LEU A 309 -2.64 -10.56 0.20
CA LEU A 309 -3.42 -9.32 0.40
C LEU A 309 -4.71 -9.27 -0.43
N ARG A 310 -4.71 -9.86 -1.62
CA ARG A 310 -5.89 -9.88 -2.51
C ARG A 310 -7.06 -10.62 -1.88
N THR A 311 -6.80 -11.66 -1.10
CA THR A 311 -7.85 -12.52 -0.52
C THR A 311 -8.51 -11.93 0.72
N ILE A 312 -7.88 -10.92 1.38
CA ILE A 312 -8.41 -10.30 2.59
C ILE A 312 -9.57 -9.37 2.25
N ASP A 313 -10.71 -9.54 2.89
CA ASP A 313 -11.85 -8.64 2.73
C ASP A 313 -11.56 -7.25 3.31
N LEU A 314 -12.11 -6.19 2.69
CA LEU A 314 -11.90 -4.81 3.14
C LEU A 314 -12.34 -4.56 4.59
N SER A 315 -13.39 -5.26 5.05
CA SER A 315 -13.84 -5.22 6.45
C SER A 315 -12.83 -5.77 7.45
N ASN A 316 -11.92 -6.61 6.98
CA ASN A 316 -10.90 -7.29 7.77
C ASN A 316 -9.52 -6.61 7.65
N ILE A 317 -9.43 -5.48 6.97
CA ILE A 317 -8.24 -4.63 6.94
C ILE A 317 -8.49 -3.45 7.86
N THR A 318 -7.74 -3.36 8.95
CA THR A 318 -7.89 -2.30 9.95
C THR A 318 -6.68 -1.37 9.92
N PHE A 319 -6.93 -0.08 9.82
CA PHE A 319 -5.92 0.96 9.98
C PHE A 319 -6.01 1.52 11.40
N VAL A 320 -4.91 1.57 12.11
CA VAL A 320 -4.83 2.11 13.47
C VAL A 320 -3.65 3.07 13.60
N GLN A 321 -3.79 4.06 14.47
CA GLN A 321 -2.65 4.88 14.89
C GLN A 321 -1.98 4.22 16.08
N TYR A 322 -0.65 4.29 16.17
CA TYR A 322 0.08 3.89 17.37
C TYR A 322 -0.41 4.73 18.56
N PRO A 323 -0.81 4.10 19.67
CA PRO A 323 -1.39 4.82 20.80
C PRO A 323 -0.38 5.78 21.45
N GLY A 324 -0.75 7.04 21.51
CA GLY A 324 0.11 8.08 22.09
C GLY A 324 -0.66 9.35 22.44
N THR A 325 -0.01 10.21 23.22
CA THR A 325 -0.55 11.50 23.66
C THR A 325 0.42 12.63 23.32
N THR A 326 -0.14 13.81 23.01
CA THR A 326 0.63 15.05 22.76
C THR A 326 0.72 15.97 23.99
N ASN A 327 0.16 15.54 25.13
CA ASN A 327 0.02 16.37 26.33
C ASN A 327 1.14 16.19 27.35
N ASP A 328 2.28 15.59 26.96
CA ASP A 328 3.41 15.40 27.87
C ASP A 328 4.22 16.70 28.02
N PRO A 329 4.38 17.23 29.24
CA PRO A 329 5.08 18.48 29.49
C PRO A 329 6.61 18.39 29.24
N ASP A 330 7.19 17.19 29.30
CA ASP A 330 8.62 16.97 29.06
C ASP A 330 8.94 16.94 27.56
N TYR A 331 7.94 16.67 26.73
CA TYR A 331 8.06 16.59 25.27
C TYR A 331 7.02 17.45 24.54
N PRO A 332 7.04 18.79 24.70
CA PRO A 332 6.04 19.66 24.10
C PRO A 332 6.03 19.55 22.56
N GLY A 333 4.85 19.35 21.99
CA GLY A 333 4.66 19.22 20.54
C GLY A 333 5.12 17.88 19.95
N LYS A 334 5.46 16.91 20.80
CA LYS A 334 5.80 15.53 20.42
C LYS A 334 4.69 14.57 20.85
N VAL A 335 4.78 13.34 20.37
CA VAL A 335 3.87 12.26 20.76
C VAL A 335 4.62 11.30 21.68
N VAL A 336 4.04 11.05 22.86
CA VAL A 336 4.60 10.10 23.82
C VAL A 336 3.73 8.84 23.86
N PRO A 337 4.31 7.62 23.85
CA PRO A 337 3.57 6.37 23.85
C PRO A 337 2.59 6.26 25.03
N THR A 338 1.36 5.81 24.76
CA THR A 338 0.44 5.28 25.77
C THR A 338 0.71 3.79 25.92
N GLN A 339 1.65 3.44 26.80
CA GLN A 339 2.27 2.11 26.83
C GLN A 339 1.24 0.96 26.98
N ASP A 340 0.30 1.06 27.93
CA ASP A 340 -0.68 0.00 28.19
C ASP A 340 -1.54 -0.32 26.97
N ALA A 341 -1.96 0.73 26.21
CA ALA A 341 -2.74 0.57 25.00
C ALA A 341 -1.89 -0.02 23.86
N ALA A 342 -0.64 0.41 23.74
CA ALA A 342 0.30 -0.13 22.77
C ALA A 342 0.60 -1.61 23.03
N ASP A 343 0.89 -1.98 24.28
CA ASP A 343 1.17 -3.36 24.68
C ASP A 343 -0.03 -4.27 24.38
N THR A 344 -1.24 -3.78 24.67
CA THR A 344 -2.48 -4.53 24.34
C THR A 344 -2.65 -4.72 22.85
N LEU A 345 -2.48 -3.65 22.05
CA LEU A 345 -2.57 -3.71 20.60
C LEU A 345 -1.59 -4.73 20.01
N PHE A 346 -0.31 -4.64 20.38
CA PHE A 346 0.71 -5.52 19.83
C PHE A 346 0.64 -6.95 20.36
N ALA A 347 0.10 -7.17 21.57
CA ALA A 347 -0.20 -8.53 22.06
C ALA A 347 -1.27 -9.21 21.19
N LEU A 348 -2.33 -8.49 20.81
CA LEU A 348 -3.38 -9.02 19.92
C LEU A 348 -2.82 -9.28 18.52
N ILE A 349 -2.05 -8.37 17.97
CA ILE A 349 -1.41 -8.54 16.65
C ILE A 349 -0.49 -9.76 16.65
N LYS A 350 0.38 -9.90 17.65
CA LYS A 350 1.28 -11.08 17.79
C LYS A 350 0.55 -12.41 17.89
N ALA A 351 -0.64 -12.40 18.49
CA ALA A 351 -1.44 -13.59 18.66
C ALA A 351 -2.37 -13.87 17.48
N ASP A 352 -2.32 -13.07 16.40
CA ASP A 352 -3.28 -13.09 15.29
C ASP A 352 -4.73 -13.02 15.76
N GLN A 353 -4.99 -12.36 16.88
CA GLN A 353 -6.33 -12.24 17.43
C GLN A 353 -7.06 -11.06 16.80
N PRO A 354 -8.21 -11.30 16.15
CA PRO A 354 -9.04 -10.20 15.66
C PRO A 354 -9.56 -9.37 16.84
N PHE A 355 -9.66 -8.07 16.63
CA PHE A 355 -10.22 -7.12 17.58
C PHE A 355 -11.17 -6.14 16.89
N THR A 356 -12.00 -5.48 17.65
CA THR A 356 -12.84 -4.38 17.19
C THR A 356 -12.39 -3.08 17.85
N LEU A 357 -12.52 -1.99 17.13
CA LEU A 357 -12.22 -0.66 17.66
C LEU A 357 -13.36 -0.17 18.54
N GLY A 358 -13.03 0.49 19.65
CA GLY A 358 -14.01 1.08 20.57
C GLY A 358 -14.86 2.17 19.93
N ALA A 359 -15.95 2.57 20.58
CA ALA A 359 -16.88 3.59 20.08
C ALA A 359 -16.25 4.97 19.84
N ASN A 360 -15.14 5.28 20.53
CA ASN A 360 -14.43 6.56 20.45
C ASN A 360 -13.12 6.43 19.62
N SER A 361 -13.05 5.48 18.69
CA SER A 361 -11.86 5.21 17.89
C SER A 361 -11.70 6.13 16.68
N GLN A 362 -12.60 7.09 16.45
CA GLN A 362 -12.52 7.96 15.28
C GLN A 362 -11.19 8.72 15.25
N PRO A 363 -10.46 8.68 14.13
CA PRO A 363 -9.22 9.43 13.99
C PRO A 363 -9.46 10.93 14.03
N ILE A 364 -8.54 11.68 14.64
CA ILE A 364 -8.59 13.15 14.69
C ILE A 364 -8.55 13.70 13.26
N GLY A 365 -9.44 14.65 12.95
CA GLY A 365 -9.47 15.28 11.62
C GLY A 365 -10.16 14.46 10.54
N SER A 366 -10.84 13.38 10.90
CA SER A 366 -11.72 12.66 9.98
C SER A 366 -13.02 12.23 10.63
N THR A 367 -14.04 12.00 9.82
CA THR A 367 -15.32 11.43 10.25
C THR A 367 -15.69 10.24 9.37
N ILE A 368 -16.37 9.27 9.95
CA ILE A 368 -16.93 8.15 9.17
C ILE A 368 -18.22 8.67 8.54
N GLU A 369 -18.33 8.60 7.23
CA GLU A 369 -19.59 8.91 6.56
C GLU A 369 -20.63 7.85 6.96
N PRO A 370 -21.85 8.26 7.40
CA PRO A 370 -22.89 7.28 7.69
C PRO A 370 -23.15 6.49 6.40
N THR A 371 -22.88 5.20 6.43
CA THR A 371 -23.27 4.31 5.33
C THR A 371 -24.75 4.55 5.08
N ALA A 372 -25.13 4.92 3.85
CA ALA A 372 -26.53 5.06 3.48
C ALA A 372 -27.28 3.81 3.97
N PRO A 373 -28.45 3.95 4.61
CA PRO A 373 -29.20 2.81 5.12
C PRO A 373 -29.33 1.78 4.00
N ALA A 374 -28.93 0.54 4.26
CA ALA A 374 -29.15 -0.56 3.33
C ALA A 374 -30.62 -0.46 2.87
N GLU A 375 -30.83 -0.47 1.55
CA GLU A 375 -32.16 -0.47 0.95
C GLU A 375 -32.99 -1.53 1.67
N PRO A 376 -34.22 -1.23 2.14
CA PRO A 376 -34.99 -2.15 2.99
C PRO A 376 -35.10 -3.49 2.26
N GLU A 377 -34.63 -4.54 2.89
CA GLU A 377 -34.89 -5.89 2.42
C GLU A 377 -36.40 -6.06 2.14
N ALA A 378 -36.73 -6.59 0.98
CA ALA A 378 -38.09 -6.82 0.55
C ALA A 378 -38.87 -7.57 1.65
N PRO A 379 -40.15 -7.22 1.88
CA PRO A 379 -40.93 -7.80 2.97
C PRO A 379 -40.92 -9.30 2.93
N VAL A 380 -40.38 -9.96 3.95
CA VAL A 380 -40.50 -11.41 4.15
C VAL A 380 -41.97 -11.72 4.40
N ASP A 381 -42.54 -12.59 3.58
CA ASP A 381 -43.92 -13.05 3.63
C ASP A 381 -44.20 -13.71 5.01
N PRO A 382 -45.20 -13.24 5.80
CA PRO A 382 -45.47 -13.80 7.14
C PRO A 382 -46.36 -15.03 7.06
N ALA A 383 -45.87 -16.17 6.60
CA ALA A 383 -46.61 -17.43 6.74
C ALA A 383 -45.70 -18.67 6.73
N ALA A 384 -45.08 -18.94 7.86
CA ALA A 384 -44.75 -20.30 8.24
C ALA A 384 -45.10 -20.50 9.71
N PRO A 385 -45.85 -21.53 10.11
CA PRO A 385 -46.23 -21.76 11.50
C PRO A 385 -45.03 -22.17 12.34
N VAL A 386 -44.84 -21.54 13.48
CA VAL A 386 -43.84 -21.87 14.48
C VAL A 386 -44.32 -23.11 15.23
N ASP A 387 -43.54 -24.18 15.19
CA ASP A 387 -43.76 -25.41 15.97
C ASP A 387 -43.32 -25.14 17.43
N PRO A 388 -44.19 -25.35 18.45
CA PRO A 388 -43.80 -25.11 19.83
C PRO A 388 -43.12 -26.32 20.45
N ALA A 389 -41.99 -26.08 21.10
CA ALA A 389 -41.33 -26.94 22.09
C ALA A 389 -40.27 -27.91 21.60
N ALA A 390 -39.03 -27.40 21.54
CA ALA A 390 -37.87 -28.20 21.96
C ALA A 390 -37.31 -27.62 23.26
N PRO A 391 -36.84 -28.46 24.21
CA PRO A 391 -36.28 -28.00 25.49
C PRO A 391 -34.98 -27.22 25.26
N ALA A 392 -34.81 -26.14 26.00
CA ALA A 392 -33.59 -25.35 26.02
C ALA A 392 -32.41 -26.23 26.46
N ASP A 393 -31.43 -26.38 25.57
CA ASP A 393 -30.10 -26.89 25.91
C ASP A 393 -29.42 -25.92 26.88
N PRO A 394 -28.62 -26.42 27.86
CA PRO A 394 -27.94 -25.60 28.83
C PRO A 394 -26.94 -24.66 28.06
N ALA A 395 -27.02 -23.37 28.42
CA ALA A 395 -26.21 -22.29 27.88
C ALA A 395 -24.73 -22.70 27.71
N THR A 396 -24.30 -22.84 26.49
CA THR A 396 -22.86 -22.73 26.13
C THR A 396 -22.36 -21.42 26.67
N PRO A 397 -21.15 -21.38 27.31
CA PRO A 397 -20.56 -20.11 27.72
C PRO A 397 -20.46 -19.21 26.50
N ASP A 398 -20.94 -17.98 26.67
CA ASP A 398 -20.87 -16.86 25.74
C ASP A 398 -19.47 -16.85 25.09
N ALA A 399 -19.39 -17.24 23.84
CA ALA A 399 -18.18 -17.05 23.05
C ALA A 399 -18.13 -15.54 22.82
N GLY A 400 -17.52 -14.80 23.77
CA GLY A 400 -17.34 -13.38 23.73
C GLY A 400 -16.81 -12.98 22.34
N GLY A 401 -17.49 -12.02 21.70
CA GLY A 401 -17.03 -11.44 20.42
C GLY A 401 -15.56 -10.98 20.52
N PRO A 402 -14.95 -10.60 19.39
CA PRO A 402 -13.57 -10.09 19.40
C PRO A 402 -13.41 -9.01 20.47
N PRO A 403 -12.26 -8.96 21.20
CA PRO A 403 -12.04 -7.95 22.21
C PRO A 403 -12.17 -6.55 21.62
N VAL A 404 -12.79 -5.66 22.39
CA VAL A 404 -12.89 -4.23 22.02
C VAL A 404 -11.61 -3.53 22.50
N LEU A 405 -10.92 -2.87 21.59
CA LEU A 405 -9.70 -2.14 21.87
C LEU A 405 -10.04 -0.65 22.10
N ASP A 406 -10.01 -0.24 23.34
CA ASP A 406 -10.21 1.16 23.73
C ASP A 406 -8.89 1.94 23.72
N GLY A 407 -8.96 3.26 23.49
CA GLY A 407 -7.78 4.12 23.49
C GLY A 407 -6.91 4.04 22.25
N VAL A 408 -7.37 3.31 21.23
CA VAL A 408 -6.72 3.23 19.91
C VAL A 408 -7.64 3.86 18.86
N THR A 409 -7.11 4.79 18.09
CA THR A 409 -7.83 5.42 16.99
C THR A 409 -7.59 4.68 15.67
N GLY A 410 -8.63 4.58 14.84
CA GLY A 410 -8.50 3.87 13.57
C GLY A 410 -9.83 3.66 12.86
N SER A 411 -9.77 2.97 11.73
CA SER A 411 -10.93 2.60 10.89
C SER A 411 -10.65 1.35 10.10
N THR A 412 -11.68 0.71 9.54
CA THR A 412 -11.48 -0.39 8.58
C THR A 412 -11.40 0.16 7.14
N ALA A 413 -10.77 -0.59 6.24
CA ALA A 413 -10.69 -0.22 4.83
C ALA A 413 -12.07 -0.19 4.14
N GLN A 414 -13.08 -0.85 4.71
CA GLN A 414 -14.45 -0.80 4.22
C GLN A 414 -15.14 0.52 4.56
N GLN A 415 -14.80 1.12 5.70
CA GLN A 415 -15.41 2.38 6.14
C GLN A 415 -14.93 3.53 5.25
N GLU A 416 -15.86 4.28 4.71
CA GLU A 416 -15.56 5.53 4.04
C GLU A 416 -15.39 6.63 5.09
N THR A 417 -14.19 7.17 5.16
CA THR A 417 -13.87 8.29 6.04
C THR A 417 -13.72 9.55 5.22
N CYS A 418 -14.20 10.68 5.74
CA CYS A 418 -14.06 11.99 5.12
C CYS A 418 -13.14 12.86 5.97
N ALA A 419 -12.14 13.50 5.37
CA ALA A 419 -11.30 14.46 6.04
C ALA A 419 -12.09 15.73 6.35
N ILE A 420 -11.88 16.25 7.56
CA ILE A 420 -12.49 17.49 8.04
C ILE A 420 -11.49 18.61 7.76
N PRO A 421 -11.89 19.71 7.10
CA PRO A 421 -11.03 20.88 6.92
C PRO A 421 -10.56 21.43 8.26
N PHE A 422 -9.38 22.03 8.26
CA PHE A 422 -8.91 22.82 9.39
C PHE A 422 -9.80 24.06 9.53
N GLU A 423 -10.30 24.30 10.73
CA GLU A 423 -11.04 25.52 11.08
C GLU A 423 -10.13 26.38 11.95
N ASP A 424 -9.84 27.63 11.49
CA ASP A 424 -9.05 28.64 12.22
C ASP A 424 -9.74 29.12 13.51
#